data_f7fbe70ba5db18901b4faa62cdc814da
#
_entry.id   f7fbe70ba5db18901b4faa62cdc814da
#
_cell.length_a   1.000
_cell.length_b   1.000
_cell.length_c   1.000
_cell.angle_alpha   90.00
_cell.angle_beta   90.00
_cell.angle_gamma   90.00
#
_symmetry.space_group_name_H-M   'P 1'
#
loop_
_entity.id
_entity.type
_entity.pdbx_description
1 polymer ?
#
loop_
_entity_poly.entity_id
_entity_poly.type
_entity_poly.pdbx_seq_one_letter_code
_entity_poly.pdbx_strand_id
1 'polypeptide(L)'
;MSQTLSKLEASIEAQQKKLAQLKAQKQRIEAREKTKLQGLARKQDTRRKVLAGAMLLELMDKDTEVQQQMLGKLSAFLVRPDDRALFDFRPLPSSAAPKA
;
A
#
# COMPACT_ATOMS: atom_id res chain seq x y z
N MET A 1 -28.25 -53.25 -6.07
CA MET A 1 -27.15 -52.83 -5.18
C MET A 1 -26.18 -51.89 -5.82
N SER A 2 -25.68 -52.21 -7.00
CA SER A 2 -24.72 -51.31 -7.69
C SER A 2 -25.30 -49.96 -8.01
N GLN A 3 -26.60 -49.85 -8.32
CA GLN A 3 -27.25 -48.57 -8.59
C GLN A 3 -27.32 -47.69 -7.36
N THR A 4 -27.53 -48.27 -6.20
CA THR A 4 -27.58 -47.53 -4.94
C THR A 4 -26.21 -46.93 -4.61
N LEU A 5 -25.17 -47.69 -4.78
CA LEU A 5 -23.80 -47.24 -4.59
C LEU A 5 -23.45 -46.10 -5.58
N SER A 6 -23.83 -46.30 -6.85
CA SER A 6 -23.57 -45.26 -7.87
C SER A 6 -24.25 -43.94 -7.54
N LYS A 7 -25.51 -44.03 -7.04
CA LYS A 7 -26.24 -42.82 -6.65
C LYS A 7 -25.59 -42.13 -5.47
N LEU A 8 -25.14 -42.90 -4.48
CA LEU A 8 -24.45 -42.36 -3.33
C LEU A 8 -23.14 -41.71 -3.71
N GLU A 9 -22.38 -42.38 -4.56
CA GLU A 9 -21.11 -41.83 -5.05
C GLU A 9 -21.33 -40.54 -5.82
N ALA A 10 -22.34 -40.49 -6.69
CA ALA A 10 -22.66 -39.26 -7.43
C ALA A 10 -23.08 -38.13 -6.51
N SER A 11 -23.85 -38.47 -5.47
CA SER A 11 -24.29 -37.49 -4.47
C SER A 11 -23.09 -36.92 -3.71
N ILE A 12 -22.16 -37.79 -3.32
CA ILE A 12 -20.94 -37.37 -2.62
C ILE A 12 -20.10 -36.42 -3.50
N GLU A 13 -19.93 -36.80 -4.76
CA GLU A 13 -19.20 -35.94 -5.71
C GLU A 13 -19.84 -34.59 -5.87
N ALA A 14 -21.17 -34.55 -5.99
CA ALA A 14 -21.89 -33.26 -6.13
C ALA A 14 -21.72 -32.40 -4.89
N GLN A 15 -21.78 -32.99 -3.72
CA GLN A 15 -21.57 -32.28 -2.46
C GLN A 15 -20.14 -31.78 -2.32
N GLN A 16 -19.17 -32.58 -2.73
CA GLN A 16 -17.76 -32.18 -2.71
C GLN A 16 -17.51 -31.00 -3.65
N LYS A 17 -18.08 -31.00 -4.85
CA LYS A 17 -17.99 -29.90 -5.78
C LYS A 17 -18.60 -28.64 -5.20
N LYS A 18 -19.79 -28.77 -4.61
CA LYS A 18 -20.47 -27.63 -4.00
C LYS A 18 -19.65 -27.05 -2.87
N LEU A 19 -19.08 -27.90 -2.03
CA LEU A 19 -18.23 -27.46 -0.92
C LEU A 19 -16.99 -26.74 -1.44
N ALA A 20 -16.36 -27.25 -2.48
CA ALA A 20 -15.20 -26.61 -3.09
C ALA A 20 -15.56 -25.23 -3.64
N GLN A 21 -16.73 -25.09 -4.28
CA GLN A 21 -17.20 -23.81 -4.79
C GLN A 21 -17.44 -22.81 -3.67
N LEU A 22 -18.07 -23.26 -2.58
CA LEU A 22 -18.33 -22.41 -1.43
C LEU A 22 -17.04 -21.95 -0.75
N LYS A 23 -16.07 -22.84 -0.63
CA LYS A 23 -14.75 -22.48 -0.10
C LYS A 23 -14.05 -21.45 -0.99
N ALA A 24 -14.12 -21.64 -2.30
CA ALA A 24 -13.54 -20.69 -3.24
C ALA A 24 -14.20 -19.32 -3.15
N GLN A 25 -15.53 -19.27 -3.01
CA GLN A 25 -16.24 -18.02 -2.82
C GLN A 25 -15.84 -17.33 -1.52
N LYS A 26 -15.74 -18.10 -0.45
CA LYS A 26 -15.31 -17.57 0.84
C LYS A 26 -13.93 -16.95 0.75
N GLN A 27 -12.99 -17.63 0.12
CA GLN A 27 -11.63 -17.12 -0.05
C GLN A 27 -11.62 -15.83 -0.87
N ARG A 28 -12.44 -15.74 -1.90
CA ARG A 28 -12.52 -14.52 -2.71
C ARG A 28 -13.08 -13.35 -1.92
N ILE A 29 -14.11 -13.59 -1.11
CA ILE A 29 -14.69 -12.55 -0.26
C ILE A 29 -13.67 -12.07 0.75
N GLU A 30 -13.00 -13.00 1.43
CA GLU A 30 -11.98 -12.65 2.41
C GLU A 30 -10.84 -11.85 1.78
N ALA A 31 -10.40 -12.25 0.59
CA ALA A 31 -9.36 -11.54 -0.13
C ALA A 31 -9.78 -10.11 -0.49
N ARG A 32 -11.03 -9.92 -0.93
CA ARG A 32 -11.57 -8.60 -1.25
C ARG A 32 -11.64 -7.72 -0.02
N GLU A 33 -12.12 -8.26 1.10
CA GLU A 33 -12.20 -7.53 2.36
C GLU A 33 -10.82 -7.09 2.84
N LYS A 34 -9.86 -8.01 2.76
CA LYS A 34 -8.47 -7.70 3.12
C LYS A 34 -7.91 -6.58 2.25
N THR A 35 -8.15 -6.64 0.93
CA THR A 35 -7.69 -5.61 0.00
C THR A 35 -8.33 -4.26 0.31
N LYS A 36 -9.63 -4.24 0.63
CA LYS A 36 -10.33 -3.01 1.02
C LYS A 36 -9.75 -2.39 2.28
N LEU A 37 -9.50 -3.22 3.29
CA LEU A 37 -8.93 -2.74 4.55
C LEU A 37 -7.52 -2.19 4.34
N GLN A 38 -6.70 -2.87 3.55
CA GLN A 38 -5.36 -2.40 3.24
C GLN A 38 -5.41 -1.08 2.45
N GLY A 39 -6.34 -0.97 1.50
CA GLY A 39 -6.53 0.24 0.73
C GLY A 39 -6.96 1.41 1.59
N LEU A 40 -7.88 1.17 2.52
CA LEU A 40 -8.31 2.20 3.47
C LEU A 40 -7.16 2.64 4.37
N ALA A 41 -6.40 1.69 4.90
CA ALA A 41 -5.24 1.99 5.74
C ALA A 41 -4.21 2.83 4.99
N ARG A 42 -3.95 2.51 3.72
CA ARG A 42 -3.05 3.30 2.87
C ARG A 42 -3.55 4.72 2.66
N LYS A 43 -4.85 4.87 2.40
CA LYS A 43 -5.44 6.19 2.21
C LYS A 43 -5.33 7.03 3.47
N GLN A 44 -5.57 6.44 4.62
CA GLN A 44 -5.45 7.13 5.89
C GLN A 44 -4.01 7.53 6.17
N ASP A 45 -3.07 6.65 5.90
CA ASP A 45 -1.65 6.93 6.08
C ASP A 45 -1.20 8.06 5.15
N THR A 46 -1.60 8.01 3.88
CA THR A 46 -1.31 9.06 2.91
C THR A 46 -1.91 10.39 3.37
N ARG A 47 -3.15 10.37 3.85
CA ARG A 47 -3.82 11.58 4.35
C ARG A 47 -3.07 12.17 5.53
N ARG A 48 -2.63 11.34 6.45
CA ARG A 48 -1.84 11.79 7.59
C ARG A 48 -0.56 12.49 7.14
N LYS A 49 0.13 11.91 6.16
CA LYS A 49 1.36 12.48 5.62
C LYS A 49 1.09 13.81 4.93
N VAL A 50 0.01 13.91 4.17
CA VAL A 50 -0.37 15.15 3.50
C VAL A 50 -0.68 16.24 4.51
N LEU A 51 -1.44 15.92 5.54
CA LEU A 51 -1.81 16.89 6.57
C LEU A 51 -0.59 17.36 7.37
N ALA A 52 0.28 16.43 7.75
CA ALA A 52 1.51 16.78 8.47
C ALA A 52 2.42 17.63 7.59
N GLY A 53 2.56 17.28 6.31
CA GLY A 53 3.35 18.02 5.36
C GLY A 53 2.81 19.43 5.13
N ALA A 54 1.49 19.55 5.02
CA ALA A 54 0.85 20.86 4.85
C ALA A 54 1.12 21.77 6.04
N MET A 55 0.99 21.22 7.25
CA MET A 55 1.30 21.98 8.46
C MET A 55 2.76 22.41 8.50
N LEU A 56 3.65 21.49 8.16
CA LEU A 56 5.09 21.79 8.14
C LEU A 56 5.42 22.88 7.14
N LEU A 57 4.87 22.80 5.94
CA LEU A 57 5.11 23.82 4.91
C LEU A 57 4.60 25.18 5.36
N GLU A 58 3.46 25.22 6.04
CA GLU A 58 2.91 26.46 6.57
C GLU A 58 3.82 27.06 7.63
N LEU A 59 4.34 26.24 8.54
CA LEU A 59 5.29 26.68 9.54
C LEU A 59 6.57 27.21 8.91
N MET A 60 7.06 26.55 7.87
CA MET A 60 8.25 26.97 7.15
C MET A 60 8.07 28.34 6.48
N ASP A 61 6.86 28.61 5.97
CA ASP A 61 6.57 29.90 5.36
C ASP A 61 6.53 31.05 6.38
N LYS A 62 6.13 30.72 7.62
CA LYS A 62 5.98 31.73 8.68
C LYS A 62 7.26 31.97 9.47
N ASP A 63 8.15 30.99 9.55
CA ASP A 63 9.34 31.07 10.39
C ASP A 63 10.57 30.64 9.58
N THR A 64 11.48 31.58 9.39
CA THR A 64 12.70 31.33 8.61
C THR A 64 13.62 30.32 9.27
N GLU A 65 13.72 30.32 10.60
CA GLU A 65 14.56 29.39 11.31
C GLU A 65 14.02 27.96 11.15
N VAL A 66 12.69 27.79 11.29
CA VAL A 66 12.05 26.50 11.07
C VAL A 66 12.27 26.06 9.63
N GLN A 67 12.13 26.97 8.68
CA GLN A 67 12.35 26.67 7.28
C GLN A 67 13.75 26.12 7.04
N GLN A 68 14.77 26.79 7.55
CA GLN A 68 16.15 26.34 7.37
C GLN A 68 16.41 24.99 8.02
N GLN A 69 15.91 24.80 9.23
CA GLN A 69 16.07 23.53 9.94
C GLN A 69 15.37 22.38 9.21
N MET A 70 14.15 22.63 8.76
CA MET A 70 13.38 21.60 8.09
C MET A 70 13.90 21.29 6.70
N LEU A 71 14.37 22.30 5.97
CA LEU A 71 15.00 22.08 4.67
C LEU A 71 16.27 21.24 4.81
N GLY A 72 17.06 21.48 5.87
CA GLY A 72 18.22 20.65 6.15
C GLY A 72 17.85 19.20 6.41
N LYS A 73 16.81 18.98 7.20
CA LYS A 73 16.32 17.64 7.51
C LYS A 73 15.73 16.96 6.28
N LEU A 74 14.96 17.70 5.48
CA LEU A 74 14.40 17.19 4.25
C LEU A 74 15.48 16.79 3.25
N SER A 75 16.53 17.61 3.14
CA SER A 75 17.65 17.27 2.26
C SER A 75 18.31 15.96 2.64
N ALA A 76 18.41 15.67 3.93
CA ALA A 76 18.95 14.41 4.41
C ALA A 76 17.96 13.24 4.23
N PHE A 77 16.67 13.53 4.33
CA PHE A 77 15.62 12.52 4.25
C PHE A 77 15.31 12.11 2.82
N LEU A 78 15.27 13.07 1.89
CA LEU A 78 14.90 12.82 0.50
C LEU A 78 16.07 12.24 -0.27
N VAL A 79 15.83 11.11 -0.92
CA VAL A 79 16.84 10.38 -1.68
C VAL A 79 16.56 10.43 -3.17
N ARG A 80 15.30 10.35 -3.56
CA ARG A 80 14.92 10.30 -4.97
C ARG A 80 15.11 11.67 -5.63
N PRO A 81 15.68 11.70 -6.85
CA PRO A 81 15.90 12.98 -7.53
C PRO A 81 14.63 13.79 -7.77
N ASP A 82 13.52 13.10 -8.10
CA ASP A 82 12.24 13.76 -8.35
C ASP A 82 11.72 14.48 -7.10
N ASP A 83 11.84 13.81 -5.95
CA ASP A 83 11.40 14.36 -4.68
C ASP A 83 12.28 15.55 -4.28
N ARG A 84 13.58 15.42 -4.48
CA ARG A 84 14.52 16.50 -4.16
C ARG A 84 14.28 17.74 -5.04
N ALA A 85 13.92 17.51 -6.30
CA ALA A 85 13.65 18.62 -7.23
C ALA A 85 12.45 19.45 -6.78
N LEU A 86 11.47 18.85 -6.09
CA LEU A 86 10.32 19.58 -5.57
C LEU A 86 10.69 20.67 -4.56
N PHE A 87 11.85 20.52 -3.90
CA PHE A 87 12.34 21.47 -2.92
C PHE A 87 13.61 22.20 -3.41
N ASP A 88 13.87 22.13 -4.70
CA ASP A 88 15.04 22.73 -5.33
C ASP A 88 16.37 22.19 -4.79
N PHE A 89 16.38 20.97 -4.31
CA PHE A 89 17.60 20.30 -3.87
C PHE A 89 18.33 19.68 -5.05
N ARG A 90 19.64 19.69 -4.99
CA ARG A 90 20.45 19.00 -5.98
C ARG A 90 20.32 17.47 -5.82
N PRO A 91 20.43 16.71 -6.92
CA PRO A 91 20.49 15.25 -6.79
C PRO A 91 21.66 14.83 -5.92
N LEU A 92 21.47 13.74 -5.17
CA LEU A 92 22.55 13.23 -4.34
C LEU A 92 23.69 12.67 -5.20
N PRO A 93 24.94 12.94 -4.81
CA PRO A 93 26.09 12.39 -5.56
C PRO A 93 26.06 10.88 -5.63
N SER A 94 25.61 10.23 -4.55
CA SER A 94 25.52 8.77 -4.51
C SER A 94 24.54 8.21 -5.52
N SER A 95 23.50 8.95 -5.88
CA SER A 95 22.52 8.48 -6.86
C SER A 95 23.06 8.61 -8.28
N ALA A 96 24.02 9.48 -8.51
CA ALA A 96 24.69 9.60 -9.80
C ALA A 96 25.85 8.64 -9.94
N ALA A 97 26.60 8.44 -8.87
CA ALA A 97 27.81 7.62 -8.88
C ALA A 97 27.58 6.16 -9.28
N PRO A 98 26.57 5.45 -8.75
CA PRO A 98 26.44 4.04 -9.06
C PRO A 98 26.12 3.73 -10.51
N LYS A 99 25.84 4.70 -11.28
CA LYS A 99 25.48 4.49 -12.68
C LYS A 99 26.64 4.65 -13.61
N ALA A 100 27.73 5.08 -13.09
CA ALA A 100 28.95 5.27 -13.87
C ALA A 100 29.74 3.97 -14.05
#